data_001356a2069eafab9ef96fe4a626ecab
#
_entry.id   001356a2069eafab9ef96fe4a626ecab
#
_cell.length_a   1.000
_cell.length_b   1.000
_cell.length_c   1.000
_cell.angle_alpha   90.00
_cell.angle_beta   90.00
_cell.angle_gamma   90.00
#
_symmetry.space_group_name_H-M   'P 1'
#
loop_
_entity.id
_entity.type
_entity.pdbx_description
1 polymer ?
#
loop_
_entity_poly.entity_id
_entity_poly.type
_entity_poly.pdbx_seq_one_letter_code
_entity_poly.pdbx_strand_id
1 'polypeptide(L)'
;MATAIRFALALAWRLSQADRDMKITDVLRAEHAVFHNLFDHIETAVPKLKTMAEVKVLAAAVEKVHAPHSKTEDDLFIEPLEPYFDQMGQQETFHDEHEQIEAALNAVQKARTLKEAKKILLNAITASRQHFDKEERIVFPMAERILKAKTLSELGEQWLCRRQVGK
;
A
#
# COMPACT_ATOMS: atom_id res chain seq x y z
N MET A 1 -31.78 29.77 -10.22
CA MET A 1 -30.80 28.98 -11.01
C MET A 1 -29.34 29.38 -10.75
N ALA A 2 -28.98 30.68 -10.79
CA ALA A 2 -27.59 31.13 -10.60
C ALA A 2 -26.95 30.72 -9.26
N THR A 3 -27.72 30.67 -8.16
CA THR A 3 -27.22 30.34 -6.81
C THR A 3 -26.85 28.85 -6.69
N ALA A 4 -27.62 27.95 -7.29
CA ALA A 4 -27.34 26.51 -7.28
C ALA A 4 -26.08 26.16 -8.10
N ILE A 5 -25.90 26.82 -9.25
CA ILE A 5 -24.70 26.65 -10.08
C ILE A 5 -23.44 27.15 -9.36
N ARG A 6 -23.52 28.30 -8.69
CA ARG A 6 -22.41 28.83 -7.86
C ARG A 6 -22.06 27.91 -6.71
N PHE A 7 -23.04 27.31 -6.06
CA PHE A 7 -22.81 26.36 -4.98
C PHE A 7 -22.17 25.06 -5.48
N ALA A 8 -22.65 24.52 -6.61
CA ALA A 8 -22.07 23.34 -7.24
C ALA A 8 -20.63 23.58 -7.72
N LEU A 9 -20.35 24.73 -8.30
CA LEU A 9 -19.00 25.11 -8.71
C LEU A 9 -18.06 25.34 -7.52
N ALA A 10 -18.54 25.96 -6.43
CA ALA A 10 -17.77 26.13 -5.21
C ALA A 10 -17.50 24.80 -4.50
N LEU A 11 -18.46 23.87 -4.53
CA LEU A 11 -18.29 22.52 -3.99
C LEU A 11 -17.31 21.71 -4.85
N ALA A 12 -17.46 21.75 -6.16
CA ALA A 12 -16.52 21.09 -7.10
C ALA A 12 -15.11 21.68 -6.95
N TRP A 13 -14.97 22.99 -6.79
CA TRP A 13 -13.68 23.65 -6.55
C TRP A 13 -13.08 23.24 -5.19
N ARG A 14 -13.89 23.18 -4.12
CA ARG A 14 -13.44 22.71 -2.79
C ARG A 14 -13.01 21.24 -2.81
N LEU A 15 -13.76 20.37 -3.50
CA LEU A 15 -13.40 18.97 -3.66
C LEU A 15 -12.08 18.85 -4.46
N SER A 16 -11.91 19.64 -5.52
CA SER A 16 -10.66 19.66 -6.29
C SER A 16 -9.47 20.27 -5.54
N GLN A 17 -9.71 21.11 -4.53
CA GLN A 17 -8.66 21.60 -3.62
C GLN A 17 -8.30 20.56 -2.56
N ALA A 18 -9.31 19.88 -1.98
CA ALA A 18 -9.09 18.81 -1.00
C ALA A 18 -8.25 17.67 -1.59
N ASP A 19 -8.49 17.29 -2.86
CA ASP A 19 -7.66 16.32 -3.59
C ASP A 19 -6.22 16.83 -3.81
N ARG A 20 -6.02 18.15 -3.94
CA ARG A 20 -4.69 18.75 -4.15
C ARG A 20 -3.87 18.92 -2.86
N ASP A 21 -4.53 18.90 -1.71
CA ASP A 21 -3.88 19.04 -0.40
C ASP A 21 -3.63 17.69 0.30
N MET A 22 -3.99 16.56 -0.34
CA MET A 22 -3.83 15.23 0.23
C MET A 22 -2.35 14.82 0.14
N LYS A 23 -1.73 14.63 1.30
CA LYS A 23 -0.35 14.17 1.39
C LYS A 23 -0.24 12.72 0.96
N ILE A 24 0.91 12.32 0.41
CA ILE A 24 1.19 10.92 0.09
C ILE A 24 0.99 10.01 1.30
N THR A 25 1.37 10.45 2.49
CA THR A 25 1.19 9.69 3.74
C THR A 25 -0.28 9.46 4.09
N ASP A 26 -1.19 10.37 3.72
CA ASP A 26 -2.63 10.19 3.93
C ASP A 26 -3.20 9.17 2.93
N VAL A 27 -2.73 9.21 1.68
CA VAL A 27 -3.13 8.24 0.63
C VAL A 27 -2.64 6.85 0.97
N LEU A 28 -1.37 6.71 1.39
CA LEU A 28 -0.80 5.43 1.80
C LEU A 28 -1.55 4.83 2.99
N ARG A 29 -1.82 5.61 4.05
CA ARG A 29 -2.65 5.14 5.18
C ARG A 29 -4.03 4.66 4.74
N ALA A 30 -4.65 5.35 3.77
CA ALA A 30 -5.94 4.93 3.25
C ALA A 30 -5.86 3.60 2.48
N GLU A 31 -4.82 3.39 1.66
CA GLU A 31 -4.58 2.10 1.00
C GLU A 31 -4.27 1.00 2.02
N HIS A 32 -3.42 1.25 3.04
CA HIS A 32 -3.14 0.29 4.11
C HIS A 32 -4.42 -0.13 4.86
N ALA A 33 -5.32 0.80 5.14
CA ALA A 33 -6.60 0.46 5.75
C ALA A 33 -7.42 -0.50 4.88
N VAL A 34 -7.39 -0.35 3.55
CA VAL A 34 -8.04 -1.29 2.62
C VAL A 34 -7.34 -2.65 2.66
N PHE A 35 -6.00 -2.67 2.67
CA PHE A 35 -5.25 -3.92 2.80
C PHE A 35 -5.53 -4.63 4.12
N HIS A 36 -5.56 -3.92 5.25
CA HIS A 36 -5.88 -4.51 6.55
C HIS A 36 -7.26 -5.18 6.56
N ASN A 37 -8.28 -4.53 5.98
CA ASN A 37 -9.61 -5.12 5.83
C ASN A 37 -9.59 -6.38 4.94
N LEU A 38 -8.83 -6.36 3.84
CA LEU A 38 -8.64 -7.52 2.98
C LEU A 38 -7.96 -8.66 3.73
N PHE A 39 -6.92 -8.36 4.51
CA PHE A 39 -6.17 -9.33 5.29
C PHE A 39 -7.02 -9.98 6.38
N ASP A 40 -7.84 -9.23 7.09
CA ASP A 40 -8.80 -9.77 8.07
C ASP A 40 -9.73 -10.82 7.43
N HIS A 41 -10.19 -10.51 6.22
CA HIS A 41 -11.03 -11.42 5.45
C HIS A 41 -10.29 -12.70 5.05
N ILE A 42 -9.05 -12.57 4.57
CA ILE A 42 -8.21 -13.70 4.16
C ILE A 42 -7.86 -14.58 5.36
N GLU A 43 -7.43 -13.99 6.48
CA GLU A 43 -7.10 -14.73 7.71
C GLU A 43 -8.30 -15.55 8.23
N THR A 44 -9.51 -14.99 8.10
CA THR A 44 -10.75 -15.69 8.47
C THR A 44 -11.13 -16.79 7.48
N ALA A 45 -10.87 -16.59 6.18
CA ALA A 45 -11.25 -17.52 5.11
C ALA A 45 -10.28 -18.69 4.96
N VAL A 46 -8.96 -18.42 4.97
CA VAL A 46 -7.91 -19.41 4.66
C VAL A 46 -8.02 -20.70 5.48
N PRO A 47 -8.28 -20.68 6.81
CA PRO A 47 -8.46 -21.94 7.56
C PRO A 47 -9.58 -22.84 7.03
N LYS A 48 -10.63 -22.27 6.44
CA LYS A 48 -11.83 -22.95 5.98
C LYS A 48 -11.71 -23.50 4.56
N LEU A 49 -10.76 -23.00 3.76
CA LEU A 49 -10.55 -23.44 2.37
C LEU A 49 -10.20 -24.94 2.31
N LYS A 50 -10.64 -25.61 1.27
CA LYS A 50 -10.50 -27.06 1.11
C LYS A 50 -9.56 -27.47 -0.02
N THR A 51 -9.24 -26.54 -0.92
CA THR A 51 -8.42 -26.82 -2.09
C THR A 51 -7.24 -25.88 -2.22
N MET A 52 -6.17 -26.36 -2.85
CA MET A 52 -5.02 -25.52 -3.19
C MET A 52 -5.38 -24.42 -4.18
N ALA A 53 -6.30 -24.69 -5.10
CA ALA A 53 -6.74 -23.72 -6.09
C ALA A 53 -7.34 -22.47 -5.43
N GLU A 54 -8.18 -22.62 -4.41
CA GLU A 54 -8.76 -21.51 -3.65
C GLU A 54 -7.67 -20.66 -3.00
N VAL A 55 -6.67 -21.29 -2.36
CA VAL A 55 -5.57 -20.56 -1.70
C VAL A 55 -4.72 -19.81 -2.73
N LYS A 56 -4.40 -20.45 -3.87
CA LYS A 56 -3.61 -19.84 -4.95
C LYS A 56 -4.32 -18.65 -5.57
N VAL A 57 -5.63 -18.74 -5.77
CA VAL A 57 -6.44 -17.61 -6.28
C VAL A 57 -6.39 -16.43 -5.31
N LEU A 58 -6.54 -16.66 -3.99
CA LEU A 58 -6.43 -15.59 -3.01
C LEU A 58 -5.04 -14.96 -2.99
N ALA A 59 -3.97 -15.78 -3.01
CA ALA A 59 -2.60 -15.28 -3.07
C ALA A 59 -2.36 -14.42 -4.31
N ALA A 60 -2.81 -14.86 -5.48
CA ALA A 60 -2.71 -14.09 -6.72
C ALA A 60 -3.52 -12.79 -6.68
N ALA A 61 -4.68 -12.78 -6.01
CA ALA A 61 -5.47 -11.56 -5.84
C ALA A 61 -4.75 -10.55 -4.93
N VAL A 62 -4.13 -11.00 -3.84
CA VAL A 62 -3.32 -10.14 -2.97
C VAL A 62 -2.12 -9.59 -3.74
N GLU A 63 -1.35 -10.44 -4.40
CA GLU A 63 -0.18 -10.04 -5.19
C GLU A 63 -0.54 -8.97 -6.24
N LYS A 64 -1.68 -9.15 -6.93
CA LYS A 64 -2.16 -8.24 -7.97
C LYS A 64 -2.45 -6.81 -7.47
N VAL A 65 -2.79 -6.64 -6.20
CA VAL A 65 -3.02 -5.32 -5.60
C VAL A 65 -1.81 -4.83 -4.82
N HIS A 66 -1.02 -5.73 -4.23
CA HIS A 66 0.16 -5.41 -3.44
C HIS A 66 1.33 -4.94 -4.31
N ALA A 67 1.71 -5.67 -5.36
CA ALA A 67 2.86 -5.35 -6.19
C ALA A 67 2.81 -3.95 -6.84
N PRO A 68 1.66 -3.47 -7.41
CA PRO A 68 1.58 -2.08 -7.86
C PRO A 68 1.65 -1.05 -6.73
N HIS A 69 1.20 -1.39 -5.51
CA HIS A 69 1.34 -0.55 -4.34
C HIS A 69 2.81 -0.39 -3.97
N SER A 70 3.50 -1.49 -3.66
CA SER A 70 4.92 -1.50 -3.29
C SER A 70 5.78 -0.79 -4.34
N LYS A 71 5.61 -1.15 -5.62
CA LYS A 71 6.38 -0.51 -6.69
C LYS A 71 6.17 1.00 -6.74
N THR A 72 4.95 1.48 -6.59
CA THR A 72 4.67 2.92 -6.64
C THR A 72 5.23 3.63 -5.41
N GLU A 73 5.18 2.96 -4.25
CA GLU A 73 5.72 3.46 -3.01
C GLU A 73 7.24 3.55 -3.06
N ASP A 74 7.91 2.51 -3.54
CA ASP A 74 9.35 2.53 -3.77
C ASP A 74 9.75 3.73 -4.63
N ASP A 75 9.15 3.85 -5.82
CA ASP A 75 9.50 4.88 -6.80
C ASP A 75 9.20 6.32 -6.31
N LEU A 76 8.10 6.54 -5.58
CA LEU A 76 7.63 7.89 -5.27
C LEU A 76 7.93 8.33 -3.84
N PHE A 77 8.06 7.40 -2.92
CA PHE A 77 8.13 7.73 -1.50
C PHE A 77 9.41 7.22 -0.83
N ILE A 78 9.77 5.96 -1.01
CA ILE A 78 10.94 5.37 -0.35
C ILE A 78 12.24 5.90 -0.96
N GLU A 79 12.40 5.84 -2.30
CA GLU A 79 13.61 6.30 -2.99
C GLU A 79 13.97 7.77 -2.66
N PRO A 80 13.05 8.74 -2.65
CA PRO A 80 13.35 10.11 -2.21
C PRO A 80 13.76 10.23 -0.73
N LEU A 81 13.43 9.26 0.11
CA LEU A 81 13.77 9.24 1.54
C LEU A 81 15.08 8.49 1.86
N GLU A 82 15.63 7.71 0.94
CA GLU A 82 16.87 6.95 1.14
C GLU A 82 18.01 7.72 1.79
N PRO A 83 18.33 8.97 1.37
CA PRO A 83 19.42 9.72 1.99
C PRO A 83 19.22 9.98 3.49
N TYR A 84 17.98 9.92 3.97
CA TYR A 84 17.63 10.09 5.38
C TYR A 84 17.65 8.77 6.14
N PHE A 85 17.30 7.66 5.48
CA PHE A 85 17.45 6.31 6.06
C PHE A 85 18.92 5.97 6.31
N ASP A 86 19.80 6.34 5.39
CA ASP A 86 21.25 6.19 5.52
C ASP A 86 21.78 6.83 6.81
N GLN A 87 21.32 8.04 7.11
CA GLN A 87 21.72 8.77 8.32
C GLN A 87 21.22 8.09 9.61
N MET A 88 20.18 7.26 9.52
CA MET A 88 19.63 6.52 10.66
C MET A 88 20.13 5.07 10.75
N GLY A 89 20.98 4.63 9.84
CA GLY A 89 21.50 3.26 9.79
C GLY A 89 20.44 2.22 9.39
N GLN A 90 19.43 2.62 8.60
CA GLN A 90 18.32 1.76 8.17
C GLN A 90 18.31 1.56 6.64
N GLN A 91 19.46 1.43 6.04
CA GLN A 91 19.67 1.46 4.58
C GLN A 91 18.99 0.38 3.74
N GLU A 92 18.70 -0.80 4.29
CA GLU A 92 18.39 -1.96 3.44
C GLU A 92 16.96 -2.53 3.60
N THR A 93 16.10 -1.94 4.41
CA THR A 93 14.98 -2.72 4.94
C THR A 93 13.66 -2.65 4.18
N PHE A 94 13.32 -1.53 3.50
CA PHE A 94 11.98 -1.36 2.93
C PHE A 94 11.83 -2.06 1.57
N HIS A 95 12.76 -1.87 0.65
CA HIS A 95 12.79 -2.60 -0.62
C HIS A 95 12.90 -4.10 -0.41
N ASP A 96 13.79 -4.54 0.49
CA ASP A 96 13.95 -5.96 0.82
C ASP A 96 12.68 -6.57 1.40
N GLU A 97 11.95 -5.83 2.25
CA GLU A 97 10.68 -6.28 2.81
C GLU A 97 9.61 -6.43 1.71
N HIS A 98 9.52 -5.48 0.76
CA HIS A 98 8.63 -5.61 -0.40
C HIS A 98 8.96 -6.84 -1.23
N GLU A 99 10.24 -7.03 -1.60
CA GLU A 99 10.68 -8.21 -2.36
C GLU A 99 10.38 -9.53 -1.62
N GLN A 100 10.59 -9.58 -0.30
CA GLN A 100 10.30 -10.76 0.51
C GLN A 100 8.80 -11.07 0.54
N ILE A 101 7.94 -10.07 0.68
CA ILE A 101 6.48 -10.24 0.67
C ILE A 101 6.03 -10.75 -0.70
N GLU A 102 6.49 -10.14 -1.79
CA GLU A 102 6.17 -10.57 -3.15
C GLU A 102 6.67 -11.99 -3.44
N ALA A 103 7.90 -12.30 -3.04
CA ALA A 103 8.45 -13.65 -3.17
C ALA A 103 7.62 -14.68 -2.39
N ALA A 104 7.14 -14.33 -1.19
CA ALA A 104 6.29 -15.20 -0.39
C ALA A 104 4.92 -15.43 -1.05
N LEU A 105 4.27 -14.37 -1.57
CA LEU A 105 3.01 -14.49 -2.31
C LEU A 105 3.16 -15.39 -3.55
N ASN A 106 4.25 -15.20 -4.31
CA ASN A 106 4.57 -16.02 -5.46
C ASN A 106 4.90 -17.47 -5.09
N ALA A 107 5.51 -17.71 -3.91
CA ALA A 107 5.82 -19.06 -3.42
C ALA A 107 4.55 -19.89 -3.15
N VAL A 108 3.41 -19.26 -2.86
CA VAL A 108 2.12 -19.97 -2.73
C VAL A 108 1.78 -20.75 -4.00
N GLN A 109 2.12 -20.22 -5.19
CA GLN A 109 1.85 -20.87 -6.47
C GLN A 109 2.66 -22.18 -6.64
N LYS A 110 3.82 -22.27 -5.96
CA LYS A 110 4.75 -23.41 -6.02
C LYS A 110 4.52 -24.42 -4.89
N ALA A 111 3.64 -24.13 -3.93
CA ALA A 111 3.34 -25.01 -2.80
C ALA A 111 2.83 -26.38 -3.28
N ARG A 112 3.27 -27.44 -2.60
CA ARG A 112 2.95 -28.83 -2.95
C ARG A 112 1.77 -29.40 -2.16
N THR A 113 1.44 -28.80 -1.02
CA THR A 113 0.33 -29.23 -0.17
C THR A 113 -0.55 -28.05 0.24
N LEU A 114 -1.82 -28.33 0.50
CA LEU A 114 -2.78 -27.33 0.98
C LEU A 114 -2.32 -26.68 2.30
N LYS A 115 -1.74 -27.46 3.21
CA LYS A 115 -1.22 -26.98 4.50
C LYS A 115 -0.07 -25.98 4.28
N GLU A 116 0.83 -26.32 3.38
CA GLU A 116 1.97 -25.46 3.02
C GLU A 116 1.49 -24.16 2.38
N ALA A 117 0.61 -24.23 1.37
CA ALA A 117 0.05 -23.06 0.70
C ALA A 117 -0.63 -22.09 1.68
N LYS A 118 -1.46 -22.61 2.60
CA LYS A 118 -2.09 -21.81 3.65
C LYS A 118 -1.07 -21.12 4.55
N LYS A 119 -0.05 -21.88 4.99
CA LYS A 119 0.99 -21.36 5.88
C LYS A 119 1.77 -20.22 5.21
N ILE A 120 2.18 -20.42 3.94
CA ILE A 120 2.93 -19.39 3.21
C ILE A 120 2.09 -18.13 3.04
N LEU A 121 0.81 -18.26 2.63
CA LEU A 121 -0.08 -17.11 2.47
C LEU A 121 -0.28 -16.34 3.78
N LEU A 122 -0.56 -17.04 4.88
CA LEU A 122 -0.75 -16.37 6.18
C LEU A 122 0.53 -15.69 6.68
N ASN A 123 1.69 -16.29 6.44
CA ASN A 123 2.97 -15.64 6.76
C ASN A 123 3.20 -14.39 5.93
N ALA A 124 2.88 -14.40 4.63
CA ALA A 124 2.98 -13.23 3.76
C ALA A 124 2.06 -12.10 4.25
N ILE A 125 0.82 -12.41 4.63
CA ILE A 125 -0.13 -11.45 5.22
C ILE A 125 0.44 -10.85 6.52
N THR A 126 1.00 -11.68 7.39
CA THR A 126 1.62 -11.22 8.65
C THR A 126 2.80 -10.28 8.37
N ALA A 127 3.66 -10.62 7.41
CA ALA A 127 4.78 -9.77 7.01
C ALA A 127 4.31 -8.43 6.45
N SER A 128 3.28 -8.43 5.57
CA SER A 128 2.69 -7.19 5.05
C SER A 128 2.15 -6.29 6.16
N ARG A 129 1.47 -6.85 7.16
CA ARG A 129 0.97 -6.05 8.30
C ARG A 129 2.11 -5.43 9.11
N GLN A 130 3.18 -6.18 9.37
CA GLN A 130 4.33 -5.68 10.12
C GLN A 130 5.06 -4.57 9.34
N HIS A 131 5.15 -4.71 8.05
CA HIS A 131 5.71 -3.72 7.14
C HIS A 131 4.89 -2.42 7.18
N PHE A 132 3.58 -2.46 6.95
CA PHE A 132 2.69 -1.29 7.03
C PHE A 132 2.71 -0.62 8.41
N ASP A 133 2.70 -1.40 9.49
CA ASP A 133 2.84 -0.89 10.87
C ASP A 133 4.15 -0.11 11.06
N LYS A 134 5.26 -0.59 10.48
CA LYS A 134 6.57 0.06 10.55
C LYS A 134 6.57 1.39 9.78
N GLU A 135 5.97 1.42 8.60
CA GLU A 135 5.86 2.63 7.80
C GLU A 135 5.01 3.68 8.51
N GLU A 136 3.84 3.31 8.97
CA GLU A 136 2.93 4.24 9.64
C GLU A 136 3.50 4.82 10.94
N ARG A 137 4.30 4.04 11.67
CA ARG A 137 4.88 4.47 12.95
C ARG A 137 6.21 5.19 12.82
N ILE A 138 7.00 4.91 11.78
CA ILE A 138 8.37 5.40 11.64
C ILE A 138 8.51 6.27 10.40
N VAL A 139 8.19 5.72 9.21
CA VAL A 139 8.50 6.38 7.93
C VAL A 139 7.61 7.58 7.68
N PHE A 140 6.30 7.42 7.84
CA PHE A 140 5.37 8.52 7.59
C PHE A 140 5.59 9.71 8.52
N PRO A 141 5.72 9.55 9.85
CA PRO A 141 6.05 10.67 10.74
C PRO A 141 7.41 11.29 10.45
N MET A 142 8.39 10.50 9.99
CA MET A 142 9.68 11.01 9.58
C MET A 142 9.55 11.87 8.32
N ALA A 143 8.91 11.36 7.28
CA ALA A 143 8.68 12.08 6.03
C ALA A 143 7.94 13.41 6.27
N GLU A 144 6.93 13.40 7.13
CA GLU A 144 6.15 14.60 7.47
C GLU A 144 6.98 15.65 8.24
N ARG A 145 8.08 15.26 8.89
CA ARG A 145 9.02 16.19 9.55
C ARG A 145 10.06 16.77 8.62
N ILE A 146 10.56 15.98 7.66
CA ILE A 146 11.69 16.37 6.80
C ILE A 146 11.25 16.96 5.47
N LEU A 147 10.12 16.51 4.91
CA LEU A 147 9.59 17.01 3.66
C LEU A 147 8.63 18.18 3.91
N LYS A 148 8.66 19.16 2.98
CA LYS A 148 7.69 20.27 3.03
C LYS A 148 6.29 19.75 2.71
N ALA A 149 5.27 20.35 3.33
CA ALA A 149 3.87 20.00 3.07
C ALA A 149 3.52 20.01 1.57
N LYS A 150 4.04 20.98 0.82
CA LYS A 150 3.86 21.06 -0.64
C LYS A 150 4.43 19.83 -1.35
N THR A 151 5.62 19.38 -0.99
CA THR A 151 6.23 18.16 -1.56
C THR A 151 5.40 16.92 -1.28
N LEU A 152 4.93 16.77 -0.02
CA LEU A 152 4.06 15.63 0.34
C LEU A 152 2.75 15.63 -0.46
N SER A 153 2.15 16.80 -0.71
CA SER A 153 0.94 16.91 -1.53
C SER A 153 1.22 16.63 -3.01
N GLU A 154 2.32 17.13 -3.57
CA GLU A 154 2.75 16.84 -4.94
C GLU A 154 2.99 15.33 -5.17
N LEU A 155 3.58 14.64 -4.21
CA LEU A 155 3.74 13.19 -4.24
C LEU A 155 2.39 12.46 -4.14
N GLY A 156 1.47 12.95 -3.31
CA GLY A 156 0.11 12.43 -3.23
C GLY A 156 -0.66 12.53 -4.54
N GLU A 157 -0.55 13.68 -5.22
CA GLU A 157 -1.13 13.86 -6.58
C GLU A 157 -0.52 12.89 -7.59
N GLN A 158 0.80 12.70 -7.57
CA GLN A 158 1.48 11.74 -8.46
C GLN A 158 1.04 10.30 -8.20
N TRP A 159 0.88 9.92 -6.92
CA TRP A 159 0.34 8.62 -6.54
C TRP A 159 -1.03 8.38 -7.16
N LEU A 160 -1.97 9.31 -6.95
CA LEU A 160 -3.33 9.22 -7.48
C LEU A 160 -3.34 9.15 -9.03
N CYS A 161 -2.49 9.93 -9.70
CA CYS A 161 -2.34 9.87 -11.15
C CYS A 161 -1.89 8.49 -11.63
N ARG A 162 -0.88 7.87 -10.98
CA ARG A 162 -0.40 6.53 -11.35
C ARG A 162 -1.47 5.45 -11.18
N ARG A 163 -2.35 5.58 -10.17
CA ARG A 163 -3.47 4.67 -9.93
C ARG A 163 -4.59 4.78 -10.97
N GLN A 164 -4.72 5.93 -11.64
CA GLN A 164 -5.76 6.15 -12.67
C GLN A 164 -5.33 5.66 -14.06
N VAL A 165 -4.06 5.60 -14.36
CA VAL A 165 -3.52 5.20 -15.69
C VAL A 165 -3.59 3.69 -15.94
N GLY A 166 -3.88 2.89 -14.93
CA GLY A 166 -4.01 1.43 -15.04
C GLY A 166 -5.36 0.91 -15.58
N LYS A 167 -6.14 1.76 -16.27
CA LYS A 167 -7.41 1.37 -16.92
C LYS A 167 -7.24 1.18 -18.41
#